data_a75156f26ed87bd3c831ea9cf91b8e06
#
_entry.id   a75156f26ed87bd3c831ea9cf91b8e06
#
_cell.length_a   1.000
_cell.length_b   1.000
_cell.length_c   1.000
_cell.angle_alpha   90.00
_cell.angle_beta   90.00
_cell.angle_gamma   90.00
#
_symmetry.space_group_name_H-M   'P 1'
#
loop_
_entity.id
_entity.type
_entity.pdbx_description
1 polymer ?
#
loop_
_entity_poly.entity_id
_entity_poly.type
_entity_poly.pdbx_seq_one_letter_code
_entity_poly.pdbx_strand_id
1 'polypeptide(L)'
;SPRPLSGGAVAPVCTLAANDGPHCLHGGPDGLGRRVWAMEPDGARAVRLQVHSPDGDQGFPGAVDVTVTIALDGARLSYAMVAHPDRPTPIALAQHSYYTLAGRGPVDGYRVSLAASACTPAGPDLIPTGAVVPVAGTPCDFRVARPIGARRLDLNLVLDAGDGPAAEVTAGGLRLRLWTDQPGLQLYTGDGLGAPFAPRHGLCLEPQGFPNAVNMPAFPSVVCTPERPYRQTTTVEIAAAA
;
A
#
# COMPACT_ATOMS: atom_id res chain seq x y z
N SER A 1 -12.97 12.18 15.70
CA SER A 1 -12.64 13.62 15.81
C SER A 1 -11.17 13.80 15.45
N PRO A 2 -10.85 14.72 14.53
CA PRO A 2 -9.48 14.92 14.08
C PRO A 2 -8.60 15.46 15.22
N ARG A 3 -7.39 14.89 15.38
CA ARG A 3 -6.36 15.37 16.29
C ARG A 3 -5.28 16.11 15.51
N PRO A 4 -4.66 17.17 16.09
CA PRO A 4 -3.60 17.92 15.43
C PRO A 4 -2.31 17.09 15.31
N LEU A 5 -1.59 17.29 14.22
CA LEU A 5 -0.26 16.72 13.97
C LEU A 5 0.73 17.32 14.98
N SER A 6 1.43 16.49 15.75
CA SER A 6 2.32 16.94 16.80
C SER A 6 3.68 17.42 16.25
N GLY A 7 3.98 18.67 16.53
CA GLY A 7 5.27 19.31 16.25
C GLY A 7 5.16 20.82 16.38
N GLY A 8 4.99 21.36 17.59
CA GLY A 8 5.17 22.77 17.97
C GLY A 8 4.27 23.84 17.33
N ALA A 9 3.65 23.59 16.20
CA ALA A 9 2.57 24.37 15.60
C ALA A 9 1.33 23.47 15.50
N VAL A 10 0.17 23.98 15.86
CA VAL A 10 -1.12 23.30 15.65
C VAL A 10 -1.25 23.09 14.13
N ALA A 11 -1.06 21.86 13.68
CA ALA A 11 -1.27 21.55 12.28
C ALA A 11 -2.76 21.77 11.94
N PRO A 12 -3.08 22.36 10.81
CA PRO A 12 -4.47 22.61 10.44
C PRO A 12 -5.22 21.28 10.37
N VAL A 13 -6.40 21.25 11.00
CA VAL A 13 -7.35 20.15 10.87
C VAL A 13 -7.91 20.21 9.45
N CYS A 14 -7.62 19.18 8.63
CA CYS A 14 -8.16 19.08 7.29
C CYS A 14 -9.36 18.13 7.30
N THR A 15 -10.45 18.53 6.65
CA THR A 15 -11.60 17.66 6.41
C THR A 15 -11.45 17.05 5.02
N LEU A 16 -11.21 15.74 4.97
CA LEU A 16 -11.09 15.01 3.71
C LEU A 16 -12.47 14.60 3.17
N ALA A 17 -12.55 14.46 1.85
CA ALA A 17 -13.75 13.94 1.19
C ALA A 17 -13.98 12.48 1.58
N ALA A 18 -15.15 12.19 2.18
CA ALA A 18 -15.51 10.85 2.61
C ALA A 18 -16.09 10.03 1.44
N ASN A 19 -15.68 8.77 1.33
CA ASN A 19 -16.16 7.82 0.31
C ASN A 19 -16.33 6.39 0.84
N ASP A 20 -16.05 6.18 2.13
CA ASP A 20 -16.28 4.92 2.83
C ASP A 20 -16.91 5.23 4.19
N GLY A 21 -18.25 5.34 4.23
CA GLY A 21 -18.95 5.87 5.38
C GLY A 21 -18.44 7.27 5.75
N PRO A 22 -17.99 7.49 7.01
CA PRO A 22 -17.42 8.78 7.43
C PRO A 22 -15.91 8.91 7.10
N HIS A 23 -15.29 7.92 6.45
CA HIS A 23 -13.86 7.84 6.22
C HIS A 23 -13.48 8.20 4.79
N CYS A 24 -12.23 8.65 4.62
CA CYS A 24 -11.59 8.86 3.33
C CYS A 24 -10.74 7.63 3.01
N LEU A 25 -11.13 6.85 2.01
CA LEU A 25 -10.43 5.68 1.53
C LEU A 25 -9.77 6.00 0.18
N HIS A 26 -8.50 5.57 -0.04
CA HIS A 26 -7.76 5.72 -1.28
C HIS A 26 -7.69 7.17 -1.82
N GLY A 27 -7.66 8.14 -0.92
CA GLY A 27 -7.60 9.56 -1.29
C GLY A 27 -8.93 10.20 -1.67
N GLY A 28 -10.06 9.56 -1.32
CA GLY A 28 -11.41 10.10 -1.51
C GLY A 28 -12.08 9.64 -2.82
N PRO A 29 -13.31 10.14 -3.07
CA PRO A 29 -14.13 9.69 -4.20
C PRO A 29 -13.50 9.95 -5.57
N ASP A 30 -12.63 10.95 -5.68
CA ASP A 30 -11.88 11.29 -6.90
C ASP A 30 -10.36 11.31 -6.64
N GLY A 31 -9.88 10.34 -5.86
CA GLY A 31 -8.47 10.16 -5.55
C GLY A 31 -7.60 9.83 -6.78
N LEU A 32 -6.28 9.84 -6.61
CA LEU A 32 -5.30 9.71 -7.71
C LEU A 32 -5.49 8.48 -8.59
N GLY A 33 -5.98 7.37 -8.03
CA GLY A 33 -6.27 6.14 -8.77
C GLY A 33 -7.42 6.25 -9.78
N ARG A 34 -8.21 7.33 -9.73
CA ARG A 34 -9.31 7.61 -10.67
C ARG A 34 -8.98 8.70 -11.67
N ARG A 35 -7.81 9.30 -11.57
CA ARG A 35 -7.36 10.38 -12.45
C ARG A 35 -6.76 9.84 -13.75
N VAL A 36 -6.83 10.66 -14.78
CA VAL A 36 -6.04 10.44 -16.01
C VAL A 36 -4.63 10.96 -15.76
N TRP A 37 -3.64 10.11 -15.93
CA TRP A 37 -2.24 10.45 -15.80
C TRP A 37 -1.63 10.72 -17.17
N ALA A 38 -0.78 11.73 -17.27
CA ALA A 38 0.10 11.87 -18.42
C ALA A 38 1.07 10.68 -18.42
N MET A 39 1.29 10.07 -19.58
CA MET A 39 2.16 8.91 -19.72
C MET A 39 3.17 9.14 -20.84
N GLU A 40 4.44 8.94 -20.54
CA GLU A 40 5.55 9.06 -21.48
C GLU A 40 6.41 7.80 -21.44
N PRO A 41 6.90 7.31 -22.58
CA PRO A 41 7.92 6.28 -22.61
C PRO A 41 9.20 6.78 -21.92
N ASP A 42 9.84 5.92 -21.11
CA ASP A 42 11.13 6.17 -20.49
C ASP A 42 12.12 5.08 -20.93
N GLY A 43 12.55 5.16 -22.19
CA GLY A 43 13.28 4.11 -22.87
C GLY A 43 12.39 2.96 -23.36
N ALA A 44 13.02 1.81 -23.65
CA ALA A 44 12.32 0.67 -24.26
C ALA A 44 11.55 -0.20 -23.26
N ARG A 45 11.81 -0.06 -21.98
CA ARG A 45 11.30 -0.96 -20.92
C ARG A 45 10.76 -0.22 -19.70
N ALA A 46 10.53 1.07 -19.82
CA ALA A 46 9.93 1.86 -18.74
C ALA A 46 8.92 2.87 -19.28
N VAL A 47 8.02 3.26 -18.40
CA VAL A 47 7.08 4.35 -18.63
C VAL A 47 7.10 5.27 -17.42
N ARG A 48 6.94 6.56 -17.67
CA ARG A 48 6.77 7.59 -16.65
C ARG A 48 5.33 8.08 -16.67
N LEU A 49 4.69 8.03 -15.52
CA LEU A 49 3.35 8.52 -15.28
C LEU A 49 3.44 9.77 -14.43
N GLN A 50 2.66 10.80 -14.75
CA GLN A 50 2.64 12.05 -14.01
C GLN A 50 1.22 12.55 -13.81
N VAL A 51 0.94 13.10 -12.62
CA VAL A 51 -0.31 13.77 -12.29
C VAL A 51 -0.06 14.91 -11.33
N HIS A 52 -0.82 15.96 -11.47
CA HIS A 52 -0.87 17.10 -10.55
C HIS A 52 -2.15 17.01 -9.71
N SER A 53 -2.00 17.11 -8.38
CA SER A 53 -3.09 17.26 -7.42
C SER A 53 -3.06 18.68 -6.88
N PRO A 54 -4.05 19.53 -7.16
CA PRO A 54 -4.04 20.92 -6.70
C PRO A 54 -4.26 21.03 -5.19
N ASP A 55 -3.89 22.18 -4.61
CA ASP A 55 -4.19 22.46 -3.19
C ASP A 55 -5.69 22.33 -2.89
N GLY A 56 -6.02 21.61 -1.82
CA GLY A 56 -7.40 21.34 -1.42
C GLY A 56 -8.07 20.18 -2.16
N ASP A 57 -7.35 19.49 -3.04
CA ASP A 57 -7.87 18.31 -3.73
C ASP A 57 -8.33 17.24 -2.74
N GLN A 58 -9.59 16.80 -2.82
CA GLN A 58 -10.26 15.89 -1.88
C GLN A 58 -10.15 16.33 -0.40
N GLY A 59 -9.81 17.61 -0.15
CA GLY A 59 -9.57 18.20 1.17
C GLY A 59 -8.12 18.08 1.67
N PHE A 60 -7.21 17.49 0.88
CA PHE A 60 -5.79 17.45 1.25
C PHE A 60 -5.13 18.82 1.10
N PRO A 61 -4.27 19.23 2.06
CA PRO A 61 -3.54 20.49 1.98
C PRO A 61 -2.36 20.37 1.00
N GLY A 62 -2.08 21.46 0.30
CA GLY A 62 -0.94 21.60 -0.59
C GLY A 62 -1.16 21.02 -1.98
N ALA A 63 -0.55 21.65 -2.96
CA ALA A 63 -0.44 21.08 -4.29
C ALA A 63 0.68 20.02 -4.31
N VAL A 64 0.47 18.93 -5.05
CA VAL A 64 1.41 17.81 -5.12
C VAL A 64 1.63 17.38 -6.57
N ASP A 65 2.88 17.40 -7.02
CA ASP A 65 3.29 16.80 -8.29
C ASP A 65 3.75 15.37 -8.05
N VAL A 66 3.05 14.41 -8.65
CA VAL A 66 3.34 12.97 -8.47
C VAL A 66 3.91 12.40 -9.76
N THR A 67 5.02 11.67 -9.63
CA THR A 67 5.64 10.91 -10.72
C THR A 67 5.77 9.45 -10.29
N VAL A 68 5.35 8.55 -11.17
CA VAL A 68 5.55 7.09 -11.02
C VAL A 68 6.30 6.59 -12.24
N THR A 69 7.48 6.03 -12.04
CA THR A 69 8.21 5.30 -13.09
C THR A 69 8.00 3.82 -12.89
N ILE A 70 7.50 3.15 -13.92
CA ILE A 70 7.33 1.70 -13.94
C ILE A 70 8.32 1.14 -14.94
N ALA A 71 9.22 0.26 -14.48
CA ALA A 71 10.26 -0.32 -15.30
C ALA A 71 10.28 -1.85 -15.23
N LEU A 72 10.52 -2.48 -16.37
CA LEU A 72 10.61 -3.94 -16.50
C LEU A 72 12.05 -4.34 -16.83
N ASP A 73 12.64 -5.18 -15.97
CA ASP A 73 13.95 -5.80 -16.17
C ASP A 73 13.87 -7.31 -15.97
N GLY A 74 13.90 -8.05 -17.07
CA GLY A 74 13.66 -9.49 -17.06
C GLY A 74 12.30 -9.83 -16.45
N ALA A 75 12.28 -10.56 -15.35
CA ALA A 75 11.09 -10.94 -14.60
C ALA A 75 10.72 -9.95 -13.47
N ARG A 76 11.43 -8.82 -13.35
CA ARG A 76 11.27 -7.81 -12.31
C ARG A 76 10.53 -6.60 -12.84
N LEU A 77 9.44 -6.26 -12.19
CA LEU A 77 8.68 -5.04 -12.39
C LEU A 77 8.93 -4.11 -11.20
N SER A 78 9.48 -2.93 -11.45
CA SER A 78 9.79 -1.94 -10.42
C SER A 78 8.88 -0.73 -10.54
N TYR A 79 8.46 -0.21 -9.39
CA TYR A 79 7.70 1.04 -9.24
C TYR A 79 8.56 1.99 -8.43
N ALA A 80 8.96 3.12 -9.01
CA ALA A 80 9.57 4.22 -8.30
C ALA A 80 8.57 5.39 -8.26
N MET A 81 8.12 5.74 -7.06
CA MET A 81 7.13 6.79 -6.84
C MET A 81 7.80 7.97 -6.13
N VAL A 82 7.58 9.16 -6.66
CA VAL A 82 8.05 10.41 -6.07
C VAL A 82 6.89 11.39 -6.06
N ALA A 83 6.66 12.06 -4.93
CA ALA A 83 5.67 13.13 -4.88
C ALA A 83 6.26 14.37 -4.18
N HIS A 84 6.17 15.50 -4.85
CA HIS A 84 6.68 16.79 -4.39
C HIS A 84 5.52 17.69 -3.96
N PRO A 85 5.28 17.85 -2.65
CA PRO A 85 4.30 18.82 -2.15
C PRO A 85 4.88 20.23 -2.13
N ASP A 86 4.03 21.25 -2.29
CA ASP A 86 4.41 22.66 -2.14
C ASP A 86 4.46 23.13 -0.68
N ARG A 87 3.89 22.33 0.25
CA ARG A 87 3.86 22.56 1.71
C ARG A 87 3.69 21.23 2.46
N PRO A 88 3.77 21.21 3.79
CA PRO A 88 3.53 19.97 4.56
C PRO A 88 2.20 19.32 4.22
N THR A 89 2.25 18.08 3.69
CA THR A 89 1.12 17.33 3.12
C THR A 89 1.24 15.86 3.51
N PRO A 90 0.18 15.19 3.99
CA PRO A 90 0.21 13.76 4.20
C PRO A 90 0.17 13.03 2.84
N ILE A 91 1.15 12.17 2.58
CA ILE A 91 1.26 11.39 1.36
C ILE A 91 1.58 9.94 1.71
N ALA A 92 0.76 9.01 1.26
CA ALA A 92 1.01 7.57 1.30
C ALA A 92 0.45 6.97 0.00
N LEU A 93 1.34 6.60 -0.90
CA LEU A 93 0.97 5.99 -2.18
C LEU A 93 1.10 4.47 -2.07
N ALA A 94 0.29 3.75 -2.83
CA ALA A 94 0.41 2.31 -2.99
C ALA A 94 0.02 1.89 -4.40
N GLN A 95 0.66 0.84 -4.91
CA GLN A 95 0.16 0.12 -6.07
C GLN A 95 -0.83 -0.95 -5.57
N HIS A 96 -2.02 -1.01 -6.14
CA HIS A 96 -3.09 -1.88 -5.67
C HIS A 96 -3.36 -3.03 -6.67
N SER A 97 -2.30 -3.73 -7.06
CA SER A 97 -2.40 -4.87 -7.97
C SER A 97 -3.02 -6.08 -7.28
N TYR A 98 -3.93 -6.76 -7.98
CA TYR A 98 -4.48 -8.05 -7.58
C TYR A 98 -3.73 -9.17 -8.29
N TYR A 99 -2.95 -9.94 -7.56
CA TYR A 99 -2.14 -11.03 -8.12
C TYR A 99 -2.95 -12.33 -8.17
N THR A 100 -3.00 -12.96 -9.35
CA THR A 100 -3.67 -14.23 -9.61
C THR A 100 -2.66 -15.28 -10.12
N LEU A 101 -1.73 -15.71 -9.27
CA LEU A 101 -0.63 -16.61 -9.68
C LEU A 101 -1.12 -17.98 -10.16
N ALA A 102 -2.25 -18.47 -9.65
CA ALA A 102 -2.86 -19.73 -10.11
C ALA A 102 -3.71 -19.56 -11.39
N GLY A 103 -3.75 -18.35 -11.96
CA GLY A 103 -4.51 -18.02 -13.17
C GLY A 103 -6.02 -17.90 -12.96
N ARG A 104 -6.62 -18.60 -12.01
CA ARG A 104 -8.06 -18.54 -11.66
C ARG A 104 -8.31 -19.14 -10.28
N GLY A 105 -9.49 -18.88 -9.73
CA GLY A 105 -9.93 -19.40 -8.43
C GLY A 105 -9.48 -18.54 -7.24
N PRO A 106 -9.92 -18.91 -6.03
CA PRO A 106 -9.63 -18.16 -4.84
C PRO A 106 -8.18 -18.31 -4.39
N VAL A 107 -7.70 -17.31 -3.65
CA VAL A 107 -6.32 -17.25 -3.12
C VAL A 107 -6.08 -18.17 -1.91
N ASP A 108 -7.04 -18.99 -1.52
CA ASP A 108 -6.99 -19.83 -0.32
C ASP A 108 -5.78 -20.77 -0.29
N GLY A 109 -5.42 -21.33 -1.44
CA GLY A 109 -4.27 -22.22 -1.59
C GLY A 109 -2.92 -21.51 -1.70
N TYR A 110 -2.88 -20.18 -1.79
CA TYR A 110 -1.64 -19.44 -1.90
C TYR A 110 -0.84 -19.55 -0.62
N ARG A 111 0.43 -19.93 -0.73
CA ARG A 111 1.35 -19.97 0.41
C ARG A 111 2.07 -18.62 0.46
N VAL A 112 1.99 -17.98 1.61
CA VAL A 112 2.55 -16.64 1.86
C VAL A 112 3.57 -16.72 2.98
N SER A 113 4.71 -16.07 2.79
CA SER A 113 5.62 -15.69 3.88
C SER A 113 5.90 -14.18 3.82
N LEU A 114 6.03 -13.57 4.99
CA LEU A 114 6.21 -12.12 5.15
C LEU A 114 7.32 -11.83 6.16
N ALA A 115 8.21 -10.92 5.83
CA ALA A 115 9.19 -10.38 6.76
C ALA A 115 8.52 -9.32 7.66
N ALA A 116 7.59 -9.78 8.51
CA ALA A 116 6.82 -8.93 9.40
C ALA A 116 6.56 -9.63 10.73
N SER A 117 7.06 -9.07 11.81
CA SER A 117 6.88 -9.61 13.17
C SER A 117 5.74 -8.96 13.94
N ALA A 118 5.13 -7.90 13.40
CA ALA A 118 4.02 -7.17 14.02
C ALA A 118 2.97 -6.74 12.98
N CYS A 119 1.82 -6.31 13.46
CA CYS A 119 0.76 -5.72 12.65
C CYS A 119 0.08 -4.56 13.40
N THR A 120 -0.68 -3.76 12.65
CA THR A 120 -1.53 -2.71 13.21
C THR A 120 -2.98 -3.18 13.17
N PRO A 121 -3.56 -3.65 14.28
CA PRO A 121 -4.95 -4.12 14.30
C PRO A 121 -5.91 -2.98 14.02
N ALA A 122 -6.98 -3.29 13.29
CA ALA A 122 -8.05 -2.36 12.95
C ALA A 122 -9.34 -2.69 13.72
N GLY A 123 -10.18 -1.67 13.92
CA GLY A 123 -11.52 -1.82 14.44
C GLY A 123 -12.50 -2.42 13.42
N PRO A 124 -13.78 -2.55 13.78
CA PRO A 124 -14.83 -3.04 12.86
C PRO A 124 -15.03 -2.14 11.63
N ASP A 125 -14.63 -0.89 11.72
CA ASP A 125 -14.64 0.11 10.64
C ASP A 125 -13.38 0.10 9.79
N LEU A 126 -12.51 -0.90 9.97
CA LEU A 126 -11.21 -1.07 9.32
C LEU A 126 -10.19 0.06 9.61
N ILE A 127 -10.47 0.92 10.57
CA ILE A 127 -9.55 1.96 11.01
C ILE A 127 -8.57 1.39 12.03
N PRO A 128 -7.25 1.55 11.86
CA PRO A 128 -6.25 1.10 12.84
C PRO A 128 -6.51 1.68 14.23
N THR A 129 -6.35 0.86 15.25
CA THR A 129 -6.54 1.26 16.66
C THR A 129 -5.42 2.14 17.21
N GLY A 130 -4.30 2.26 16.48
CA GLY A 130 -3.07 2.92 16.90
C GLY A 130 -2.09 1.99 17.61
N ALA A 131 -2.48 0.75 17.89
CA ALA A 131 -1.58 -0.25 18.46
C ALA A 131 -0.70 -0.90 17.37
N VAL A 132 0.49 -1.34 17.80
CA VAL A 132 1.37 -2.25 17.05
C VAL A 132 1.51 -3.50 17.91
N VAL A 133 1.08 -4.65 17.39
CA VAL A 133 1.05 -5.90 18.16
C VAL A 133 1.82 -7.02 17.46
N PRO A 134 2.49 -7.92 18.21
CA PRO A 134 3.17 -9.06 17.61
C PRO A 134 2.19 -9.98 16.84
N VAL A 135 2.64 -10.51 15.69
CA VAL A 135 1.88 -11.53 14.93
C VAL A 135 2.08 -12.93 15.47
N ALA A 136 3.09 -13.17 16.30
CA ALA A 136 3.47 -14.48 16.83
C ALA A 136 2.28 -15.20 17.44
N GLY A 137 2.02 -16.44 16.97
CA GLY A 137 0.93 -17.27 17.48
C GLY A 137 -0.48 -16.83 17.06
N THR A 138 -0.61 -15.83 16.21
CA THR A 138 -1.90 -15.33 15.70
C THR A 138 -2.23 -15.93 14.31
N PRO A 139 -3.48 -15.82 13.86
CA PRO A 139 -3.84 -16.18 12.48
C PRO A 139 -3.08 -15.37 11.40
N CYS A 140 -2.53 -14.21 11.75
CA CYS A 140 -1.77 -13.32 10.85
C CYS A 140 -0.25 -13.58 10.87
N ASP A 141 0.22 -14.60 11.56
CA ASP A 141 1.64 -14.98 11.59
C ASP A 141 2.04 -15.68 10.29
N PHE A 142 2.60 -14.92 9.37
CA PHE A 142 3.13 -15.39 8.09
C PHE A 142 4.68 -15.32 8.02
N ARG A 143 5.37 -15.25 9.16
CA ARG A 143 6.85 -15.29 9.18
C ARG A 143 7.42 -16.59 8.61
N VAL A 144 6.66 -17.66 8.66
CA VAL A 144 6.95 -18.92 7.98
C VAL A 144 5.89 -19.19 6.92
N ALA A 145 6.30 -19.62 5.74
CA ALA A 145 5.41 -19.84 4.60
C ALA A 145 4.26 -20.80 4.93
N ARG A 146 3.04 -20.32 4.82
CA ARG A 146 1.81 -21.07 5.11
C ARG A 146 0.67 -20.68 4.16
N PRO A 147 -0.33 -21.55 3.95
CA PRO A 147 -1.48 -21.21 3.12
C PRO A 147 -2.34 -20.12 3.78
N ILE A 148 -2.91 -19.25 2.95
CA ILE A 148 -3.91 -18.25 3.38
C ILE A 148 -5.12 -18.98 3.99
N GLY A 149 -5.59 -20.05 3.35
CA GLY A 149 -6.81 -20.74 3.74
C GLY A 149 -8.04 -19.83 3.61
N ALA A 150 -9.09 -20.12 4.35
CA ALA A 150 -10.34 -19.35 4.33
C ALA A 150 -10.26 -18.01 5.10
N ARG A 151 -9.06 -17.55 5.50
CA ARG A 151 -8.91 -16.29 6.23
C ARG A 151 -9.29 -15.13 5.34
N ARG A 152 -10.07 -14.22 5.89
CA ARG A 152 -10.32 -12.90 5.31
C ARG A 152 -9.31 -11.95 5.93
N LEU A 153 -8.40 -11.45 5.12
CA LEU A 153 -7.33 -10.56 5.55
C LEU A 153 -7.47 -9.23 4.84
N ASP A 154 -7.46 -8.19 5.62
CA ASP A 154 -7.33 -6.80 5.21
C ASP A 154 -6.57 -6.12 6.34
N LEU A 155 -5.23 -6.23 6.31
CA LEU A 155 -4.40 -5.98 7.47
C LEU A 155 -3.07 -5.37 7.06
N ASN A 156 -2.70 -4.28 7.73
CA ASN A 156 -1.35 -3.72 7.61
C ASN A 156 -0.38 -4.47 8.53
N LEU A 157 0.66 -5.01 7.90
CA LEU A 157 1.78 -5.69 8.55
C LEU A 157 2.96 -4.72 8.67
N VAL A 158 3.61 -4.72 9.82
CA VAL A 158 4.81 -3.92 10.09
C VAL A 158 6.00 -4.71 9.59
N LEU A 159 6.66 -4.20 8.56
CA LEU A 159 7.78 -4.88 7.94
C LEU A 159 9.02 -4.80 8.83
N ASP A 160 9.71 -5.93 8.92
CA ASP A 160 11.00 -6.03 9.58
C ASP A 160 12.09 -5.48 8.65
N ALA A 161 13.11 -4.85 9.23
CA ALA A 161 14.26 -4.37 8.46
C ALA A 161 15.07 -5.56 7.92
N GLY A 162 15.51 -5.47 6.65
CA GLY A 162 16.33 -6.50 6.02
C GLY A 162 16.46 -6.30 4.53
N ASP A 163 17.45 -6.98 3.91
CA ASP A 163 17.72 -6.90 2.47
C ASP A 163 16.95 -7.96 1.66
N GLY A 164 16.28 -8.87 2.34
CA GLY A 164 15.46 -9.91 1.73
C GLY A 164 14.12 -9.40 1.19
N PRO A 165 13.34 -10.27 0.50
CA PRO A 165 11.99 -9.90 0.11
C PRO A 165 11.09 -9.68 1.33
N ALA A 166 10.34 -8.59 1.31
CA ALA A 166 9.31 -8.29 2.32
C ALA A 166 8.16 -9.30 2.27
N ALA A 167 7.86 -9.83 1.07
CA ALA A 167 6.85 -10.85 0.87
C ALA A 167 7.30 -11.89 -0.17
N GLU A 168 6.95 -13.14 0.07
CA GLU A 168 7.01 -14.22 -0.92
C GLU A 168 5.68 -14.94 -0.98
N VAL A 169 5.19 -15.20 -2.20
CA VAL A 169 3.94 -15.92 -2.45
C VAL A 169 4.18 -17.00 -3.48
N THR A 170 3.71 -18.22 -3.21
CA THR A 170 3.75 -19.32 -4.17
C THR A 170 2.36 -19.86 -4.42
N ALA A 171 2.00 -20.02 -5.70
CA ALA A 171 0.77 -20.64 -6.17
C ALA A 171 0.89 -20.98 -7.66
N GLY A 172 0.17 -22.00 -8.13
CA GLY A 172 0.06 -22.33 -9.56
C GLY A 172 1.39 -22.59 -10.26
N GLY A 173 2.42 -23.08 -9.56
CA GLY A 173 3.75 -23.27 -10.12
C GLY A 173 4.56 -21.96 -10.28
N LEU A 174 4.05 -20.84 -9.78
CA LEU A 174 4.74 -19.54 -9.79
C LEU A 174 5.13 -19.12 -8.37
N ARG A 175 6.19 -18.33 -8.31
CA ARG A 175 6.64 -17.63 -7.12
C ARG A 175 6.72 -16.14 -7.40
N LEU A 176 6.06 -15.34 -6.55
CA LEU A 176 6.19 -13.89 -6.49
C LEU A 176 7.06 -13.54 -5.30
N ARG A 177 8.00 -12.63 -5.50
CA ARG A 177 8.78 -11.96 -4.44
C ARG A 177 8.62 -10.46 -4.56
N LEU A 178 8.50 -9.78 -3.41
CA LEU A 178 8.30 -8.35 -3.35
C LEU A 178 9.32 -7.73 -2.40
N TRP A 179 10.00 -6.68 -2.85
CA TRP A 179 10.89 -5.84 -2.06
C TRP A 179 10.36 -4.42 -2.02
N THR A 180 10.56 -3.74 -0.91
CA THR A 180 10.14 -2.34 -0.74
C THR A 180 10.96 -1.64 0.33
N ASP A 181 10.99 -0.31 0.26
CA ASP A 181 11.55 0.59 1.27
C ASP A 181 10.47 1.12 2.25
N GLN A 182 9.23 0.66 2.11
CA GLN A 182 8.13 1.13 2.95
C GLN A 182 8.07 0.40 4.30
N PRO A 183 7.59 1.06 5.37
CA PRO A 183 7.53 0.47 6.71
C PRO A 183 6.40 -0.54 6.90
N GLY A 184 5.40 -0.54 6.04
CA GLY A 184 4.22 -1.40 6.12
C GLY A 184 3.86 -2.04 4.80
N LEU A 185 3.10 -3.14 4.90
CA LEU A 185 2.51 -3.83 3.76
C LEU A 185 1.08 -4.23 4.11
N GLN A 186 0.12 -3.72 3.33
CA GLN A 186 -1.26 -4.20 3.41
C GLN A 186 -1.36 -5.53 2.70
N LEU A 187 -1.85 -6.54 3.41
CA LEU A 187 -2.19 -7.85 2.88
C LEU A 187 -3.70 -7.96 2.78
N TYR A 188 -4.23 -7.99 1.56
CA TYR A 188 -5.66 -8.06 1.32
C TYR A 188 -6.04 -9.25 0.45
N THR A 189 -6.98 -10.07 0.90
CA THR A 189 -7.40 -11.30 0.23
C THR A 189 -8.46 -11.10 -0.85
N GLY A 190 -8.81 -9.87 -1.21
CA GLY A 190 -9.72 -9.57 -2.31
C GLY A 190 -11.18 -9.94 -2.02
N ASP A 191 -11.60 -9.94 -0.75
CA ASP A 191 -12.95 -10.30 -0.36
C ASP A 191 -14.03 -9.37 -0.91
N GLY A 192 -13.69 -8.10 -1.17
CA GLY A 192 -14.58 -7.09 -1.77
C GLY A 192 -14.64 -7.11 -3.30
N LEU A 193 -13.92 -8.00 -3.97
CA LEU A 193 -14.02 -8.12 -5.43
C LEU A 193 -15.43 -8.54 -5.84
N GLY A 194 -15.92 -7.92 -6.93
CA GLY A 194 -17.21 -8.17 -7.55
C GLY A 194 -17.11 -8.31 -9.05
N ALA A 195 -18.22 -8.50 -9.73
CA ALA A 195 -18.26 -8.67 -11.18
C ALA A 195 -17.44 -7.60 -11.92
N PRO A 196 -16.64 -7.97 -12.93
CA PRO A 196 -16.54 -9.29 -13.57
C PRO A 196 -15.68 -10.32 -12.82
N PHE A 197 -15.08 -9.95 -11.71
CA PHE A 197 -14.27 -10.84 -10.86
C PHE A 197 -15.14 -11.49 -9.78
N ALA A 198 -14.63 -12.52 -9.12
CA ALA A 198 -15.26 -13.10 -7.96
C ALA A 198 -14.49 -12.75 -6.67
N PRO A 199 -15.15 -12.71 -5.50
CA PRO A 199 -14.48 -12.51 -4.23
C PRO A 199 -13.31 -13.49 -4.06
N ARG A 200 -12.20 -12.99 -3.50
CA ARG A 200 -10.98 -13.75 -3.22
C ARG A 200 -10.24 -14.28 -4.46
N HIS A 201 -10.52 -13.79 -5.67
CA HIS A 201 -9.82 -14.19 -6.89
C HIS A 201 -8.57 -13.36 -7.20
N GLY A 202 -8.05 -12.63 -6.21
CA GLY A 202 -6.79 -11.90 -6.32
C GLY A 202 -6.27 -11.53 -4.94
N LEU A 203 -4.95 -11.58 -4.79
CA LEU A 203 -4.23 -11.21 -3.58
C LEU A 203 -3.59 -9.84 -3.78
N CYS A 204 -3.81 -8.89 -2.86
CA CYS A 204 -3.09 -7.63 -2.85
C CYS A 204 -1.93 -7.67 -1.87
N LEU A 205 -0.82 -7.11 -2.29
CA LEU A 205 0.37 -6.83 -1.52
C LEU A 205 0.73 -5.38 -1.78
N GLU A 206 0.48 -4.51 -0.80
CA GLU A 206 0.51 -3.06 -0.98
C GLU A 206 1.50 -2.42 0.01
N PRO A 207 2.78 -2.28 -0.38
CA PRO A 207 3.74 -1.55 0.44
C PRO A 207 3.33 -0.08 0.55
N GLN A 208 3.33 0.45 1.79
CA GLN A 208 2.87 1.81 2.06
C GLN A 208 3.27 2.30 3.47
N GLY A 209 3.06 3.59 3.74
CA GLY A 209 2.94 4.11 5.09
C GLY A 209 1.73 3.50 5.81
N PHE A 210 1.75 3.44 7.13
CA PHE A 210 0.65 2.81 7.87
C PHE A 210 -0.67 3.54 7.63
N PRO A 211 -1.79 2.81 7.40
CA PRO A 211 -3.10 3.42 7.25
C PRO A 211 -3.44 4.30 8.45
N ASN A 212 -4.08 5.46 8.19
CA ASN A 212 -4.48 6.45 9.20
C ASN A 212 -3.32 7.02 10.05
N ALA A 213 -2.06 6.93 9.59
CA ALA A 213 -0.89 7.40 10.34
C ALA A 213 -0.96 8.88 10.72
N VAL A 214 -1.64 9.72 9.93
CA VAL A 214 -1.83 11.15 10.23
C VAL A 214 -2.55 11.39 11.56
N ASN A 215 -3.39 10.43 12.01
CA ASN A 215 -4.16 10.51 13.25
C ASN A 215 -3.57 9.66 14.38
N MET A 216 -2.46 8.95 14.12
CA MET A 216 -1.84 7.98 15.04
C MET A 216 -0.41 8.42 15.36
N PRO A 217 -0.19 9.18 16.46
CA PRO A 217 1.14 9.73 16.80
C PRO A 217 2.24 8.67 17.04
N ALA A 218 1.84 7.43 17.34
CA ALA A 218 2.77 6.31 17.51
C ALA A 218 3.24 5.69 16.19
N PHE A 219 2.60 6.02 15.07
CA PHE A 219 2.96 5.51 13.75
C PHE A 219 4.02 6.38 13.08
N PRO A 220 4.83 5.83 12.17
CA PRO A 220 5.72 6.62 11.33
C PRO A 220 4.94 7.71 10.59
N SER A 221 5.49 8.94 10.59
CA SER A 221 4.84 10.07 9.94
C SER A 221 4.78 9.87 8.43
N VAL A 222 3.62 10.12 7.85
CA VAL A 222 3.40 10.19 6.40
C VAL A 222 3.35 11.64 5.87
N VAL A 223 3.69 12.62 6.72
CA VAL A 223 3.75 14.02 6.30
C VAL A 223 5.04 14.29 5.56
N CYS A 224 4.93 14.68 4.31
CA CYS A 224 6.01 15.10 3.43
C CYS A 224 6.07 16.65 3.36
N THR A 225 7.24 17.19 3.03
CA THR A 225 7.45 18.64 2.85
C THR A 225 8.23 18.88 1.56
N PRO A 226 8.30 20.12 1.05
CA PRO A 226 9.14 20.44 -0.10
C PRO A 226 10.59 19.97 0.04
N GLU A 227 11.16 20.07 1.26
CA GLU A 227 12.55 19.65 1.57
C GLU A 227 12.67 18.14 1.77
N ARG A 228 11.56 17.47 2.09
CA ARG A 228 11.47 16.02 2.30
C ARG A 228 10.30 15.46 1.52
N PRO A 229 10.41 15.36 0.19
CA PRO A 229 9.37 14.81 -0.67
C PRO A 229 9.13 13.33 -0.39
N TYR A 230 7.97 12.84 -0.78
CA TYR A 230 7.66 11.41 -0.73
C TYR A 230 8.53 10.63 -1.70
N ARG A 231 9.02 9.48 -1.25
CA ARG A 231 9.72 8.50 -2.08
C ARG A 231 9.32 7.09 -1.69
N GLN A 232 9.14 6.26 -2.69
CA GLN A 232 8.89 4.83 -2.52
C GLN A 232 9.50 4.07 -3.68
N THR A 233 10.10 2.93 -3.38
CA THR A 233 10.49 1.93 -4.37
C THR A 233 9.87 0.59 -4.00
N THR A 234 9.21 -0.03 -4.97
CA THR A 234 8.71 -1.39 -4.85
C THR A 234 9.14 -2.18 -6.06
N THR A 235 9.69 -3.37 -5.85
CA THR A 235 10.04 -4.30 -6.92
C THR A 235 9.30 -5.61 -6.72
N VAL A 236 8.68 -6.10 -7.78
CA VAL A 236 8.01 -7.41 -7.82
C VAL A 236 8.71 -8.29 -8.84
N GLU A 237 9.10 -9.49 -8.44
CA GLU A 237 9.64 -10.52 -9.34
C GLU A 237 8.67 -11.70 -9.37
N ILE A 238 8.31 -12.16 -10.57
CA ILE A 238 7.49 -13.36 -10.76
C ILE A 238 8.28 -14.33 -11.62
N ALA A 239 8.50 -15.54 -11.09
CA ALA A 239 9.26 -16.60 -11.75
C ALA A 239 8.63 -17.97 -11.49
N ALA A 240 9.06 -19.01 -12.18
CA ALA A 240 8.69 -20.38 -11.85
C ALA A 240 9.07 -20.70 -10.40
N ALA A 241 8.17 -21.36 -9.67
CA ALA A 241 8.50 -21.91 -8.37
C ALA A 241 9.46 -23.10 -8.57
N ALA A 242 10.54 -23.14 -7.75
CA ALA A 242 11.47 -24.27 -7.74
C ALA A 242 10.83 -25.48 -7.06
#